data_cb2fb6b8f5c1082fb2ecc99c31bd1464
#
_entry.id   cb2fb6b8f5c1082fb2ecc99c31bd1464
#
_cell.length_a   1.000
_cell.length_b   1.000
_cell.length_c   1.000
_cell.angle_alpha   90.00
_cell.angle_beta   90.00
_cell.angle_gamma   90.00
#
_symmetry.space_group_name_H-M   'P 1'
#
loop_
_entity.id
_entity.type
_entity.pdbx_description
1 polymer ?
#
loop_
_entity_poly.entity_id
_entity_poly.type
_entity_poly.pdbx_seq_one_letter_code
_entity_poly.pdbx_strand_id
1 'polypeptide(L)'
;AGGLICNCLAPQYCDAINLPFMTDIMEAASSKYPDLTKLAPNDIPYDERSSFSIWVNHRDSFTGVTDHDRAMTISEMAVMLKEERYDDFGKTFRSPGHVCLLRGADGLVKNRRGHTEIGLAMCEMAGVTPVCVVCEMMDSETGQATSVADAKKYAEENGLVLLKGEDIIKK
;
A
#
# COMPACT_ATOMS: atom_id res chain seq x y z
N ALA A 1 2.73 11.37 10.52
CA ALA A 1 2.47 11.83 9.15
C ALA A 1 1.00 12.23 8.93
N GLY A 2 0.04 11.62 9.62
CA GLY A 2 -1.38 11.99 9.56
C GLY A 2 -2.14 11.45 8.33
N GLY A 3 -1.46 10.84 7.37
CA GLY A 3 -2.05 10.21 6.19
C GLY A 3 -2.51 8.77 6.44
N LEU A 4 -2.88 8.06 5.36
CA LEU A 4 -3.29 6.67 5.43
C LEU A 4 -2.08 5.73 5.41
N ILE A 5 -1.91 4.94 6.46
CA ILE A 5 -0.87 3.91 6.48
C ILE A 5 -1.31 2.75 5.58
N CYS A 6 -0.57 2.55 4.48
CA CYS A 6 -0.81 1.47 3.53
C CYS A 6 0.38 0.52 3.48
N ASN A 7 0.10 -0.77 3.37
CA ASN A 7 1.10 -1.81 3.17
C ASN A 7 1.14 -2.19 1.68
N CYS A 8 2.24 -1.85 1.01
CA CYS A 8 2.46 -2.12 -0.41
C CYS A 8 3.08 -3.51 -0.58
N LEU A 9 2.52 -4.31 -1.49
CA LEU A 9 2.99 -5.64 -1.82
C LEU A 9 3.34 -5.72 -3.31
N ALA A 10 4.48 -6.33 -3.61
CA ALA A 10 4.88 -6.55 -5.00
C ALA A 10 3.93 -7.53 -5.72
N PRO A 11 3.77 -7.39 -7.05
CA PRO A 11 2.79 -8.17 -7.82
C PRO A 11 2.90 -9.67 -7.61
N GLN A 12 4.13 -10.22 -7.59
CA GLN A 12 4.37 -11.66 -7.39
C GLN A 12 3.83 -12.18 -6.06
N TYR A 13 3.86 -11.38 -4.99
CA TYR A 13 3.27 -11.76 -3.70
C TYR A 13 1.75 -11.67 -3.73
N CYS A 14 1.23 -10.63 -4.39
CA CYS A 14 -0.21 -10.49 -4.57
C CYS A 14 -0.78 -11.69 -5.32
N ASP A 15 -0.11 -12.14 -6.39
CA ASP A 15 -0.52 -13.32 -7.15
C ASP A 15 -0.45 -14.60 -6.30
N ALA A 16 0.64 -14.77 -5.53
CA ALA A 16 0.84 -15.94 -4.68
C ALA A 16 -0.25 -16.10 -3.59
N ILE A 17 -0.76 -14.99 -3.04
CA ILE A 17 -1.83 -15.00 -2.05
C ILE A 17 -3.23 -14.73 -2.64
N ASN A 18 -3.36 -14.69 -3.98
CA ASN A 18 -4.58 -14.37 -4.70
C ASN A 18 -5.23 -13.06 -4.26
N LEU A 19 -4.42 -12.01 -4.04
CA LEU A 19 -4.88 -10.70 -3.62
C LEU A 19 -5.35 -9.88 -4.84
N PRO A 20 -6.67 -9.58 -4.99
CA PRO A 20 -7.18 -8.80 -6.13
C PRO A 20 -7.03 -7.29 -5.89
N PHE A 21 -7.25 -6.49 -6.91
CA PHE A 21 -7.58 -5.08 -6.71
C PHE A 21 -9.01 -4.93 -6.16
N MET A 22 -9.25 -3.87 -5.40
CA MET A 22 -10.60 -3.60 -4.88
C MET A 22 -11.63 -3.44 -6.00
N THR A 23 -11.24 -2.83 -7.12
CA THR A 23 -12.10 -2.65 -8.29
C THR A 23 -12.55 -3.98 -8.90
N ASP A 24 -11.69 -5.01 -8.88
CA ASP A 24 -12.05 -6.34 -9.38
C ASP A 24 -13.11 -7.01 -8.49
N ILE A 25 -13.01 -6.80 -7.18
CA ILE A 25 -14.03 -7.28 -6.22
C ILE A 25 -15.36 -6.58 -6.45
N MET A 26 -15.34 -5.26 -6.65
CA MET A 26 -16.54 -4.46 -6.92
C MET A 26 -17.22 -4.91 -8.21
N GLU A 27 -16.44 -5.14 -9.27
CA GLU A 27 -16.95 -5.66 -10.54
C GLU A 27 -17.57 -7.06 -10.38
N ALA A 28 -16.87 -7.97 -9.73
CA ALA A 28 -17.39 -9.33 -9.46
C ALA A 28 -18.69 -9.33 -8.64
N ALA A 29 -18.86 -8.36 -7.73
CA ALA A 29 -20.06 -8.23 -6.90
C ALA A 29 -21.20 -7.43 -7.58
N SER A 30 -20.97 -6.83 -8.74
CA SER A 30 -21.88 -5.89 -9.40
C SER A 30 -23.24 -6.47 -9.80
N SER A 31 -23.30 -7.77 -10.07
CA SER A 31 -24.56 -8.47 -10.37
C SER A 31 -25.55 -8.41 -9.20
N LYS A 32 -25.05 -8.37 -7.96
CA LYS A 32 -25.86 -8.26 -6.73
C LYS A 32 -25.98 -6.82 -6.24
N TYR A 33 -24.94 -6.01 -6.47
CA TYR A 33 -24.82 -4.64 -6.00
C TYR A 33 -24.45 -3.70 -7.18
N PRO A 34 -25.41 -3.34 -8.05
CA PRO A 34 -25.11 -2.67 -9.32
C PRO A 34 -24.47 -1.28 -9.17
N ASP A 35 -24.65 -0.62 -8.02
CA ASP A 35 -24.00 0.68 -7.80
C ASP A 35 -22.49 0.58 -7.57
N LEU A 36 -21.96 -0.61 -7.27
CA LEU A 36 -20.51 -0.79 -7.10
C LEU A 36 -19.72 -0.49 -8.41
N THR A 37 -20.29 -0.77 -9.57
CA THR A 37 -19.66 -0.41 -10.85
C THR A 37 -19.58 1.09 -11.07
N LYS A 38 -20.50 1.85 -10.49
CA LYS A 38 -20.48 3.33 -10.56
C LYS A 38 -19.44 3.92 -9.60
N LEU A 39 -19.09 3.17 -8.54
CA LEU A 39 -18.09 3.56 -7.55
C LEU A 39 -16.67 3.10 -7.92
N ALA A 40 -16.54 2.19 -8.89
CA ALA A 40 -15.25 1.71 -9.39
C ALA A 40 -14.88 2.45 -10.69
N PRO A 41 -14.52 3.73 -10.63
CA PRO A 41 -14.38 4.57 -11.80
C PRO A 41 -13.04 4.36 -12.47
N ASN A 42 -13.07 4.55 -13.79
CA ASN A 42 -11.88 4.82 -14.59
C ASN A 42 -11.69 6.34 -14.79
N ASP A 43 -12.11 7.16 -13.82
CA ASP A 43 -12.10 8.62 -13.89
C ASP A 43 -11.18 9.28 -12.86
N ILE A 44 -10.23 8.53 -12.32
CA ILE A 44 -9.23 9.06 -11.40
C ILE A 44 -8.33 10.05 -12.18
N PRO A 45 -8.21 11.32 -11.77
CA PRO A 45 -7.56 12.35 -12.57
C PRO A 45 -6.03 12.17 -12.73
N TYR A 46 -5.42 11.26 -11.99
CA TYR A 46 -3.97 11.06 -11.95
C TYR A 46 -3.52 9.63 -12.27
N ASP A 47 -4.46 8.70 -12.52
CA ASP A 47 -4.12 7.29 -12.72
C ASP A 47 -5.25 6.57 -13.50
N GLU A 48 -4.89 5.48 -14.17
CA GLU A 48 -5.87 4.61 -14.85
C GLU A 48 -6.56 3.66 -13.87
N ARG A 49 -5.93 3.37 -12.74
CA ARG A 49 -6.40 2.39 -11.75
C ARG A 49 -5.83 2.66 -10.36
N SER A 50 -6.68 2.55 -9.34
CA SER A 50 -6.25 2.55 -7.94
C SER A 50 -5.49 1.27 -7.58
N SER A 51 -4.40 1.40 -6.81
CA SER A 51 -3.64 0.27 -6.24
C SER A 51 -4.33 -0.38 -5.03
N PHE A 52 -5.43 0.17 -4.57
CA PHE A 52 -6.14 -0.35 -3.40
C PHE A 52 -6.61 -1.79 -3.60
N SER A 53 -6.36 -2.61 -2.57
CA SER A 53 -6.92 -3.93 -2.39
C SER A 53 -7.77 -3.95 -1.11
N ILE A 54 -7.90 -5.11 -0.48
CA ILE A 54 -8.65 -5.27 0.76
C ILE A 54 -7.88 -4.72 1.97
N TRP A 55 -8.59 -4.50 3.05
CA TRP A 55 -8.04 -4.07 4.33
C TRP A 55 -8.05 -5.25 5.29
N VAL A 56 -6.98 -5.44 6.02
CA VAL A 56 -6.79 -6.60 6.88
C VAL A 56 -6.35 -6.22 8.29
N ASN A 57 -6.57 -7.14 9.23
CA ASN A 57 -5.93 -7.17 10.55
C ASN A 57 -5.26 -8.53 10.75
N HIS A 58 -4.18 -8.58 11.50
CA HIS A 58 -3.70 -9.85 12.06
C HIS A 58 -4.75 -10.43 13.00
N ARG A 59 -4.92 -11.77 13.01
CA ARG A 59 -5.99 -12.39 13.81
C ARG A 59 -5.77 -12.25 15.31
N ASP A 60 -4.53 -12.15 15.76
CA ASP A 60 -4.19 -11.96 17.17
C ASP A 60 -4.30 -10.49 17.62
N SER A 61 -4.59 -9.55 16.72
CA SER A 61 -4.88 -8.18 17.09
C SER A 61 -6.24 -8.08 17.81
N PHE A 62 -6.33 -7.21 18.81
CA PHE A 62 -7.58 -7.00 19.53
C PHE A 62 -8.57 -6.16 18.71
N THR A 63 -8.29 -4.87 18.53
CA THR A 63 -9.09 -3.99 17.68
C THR A 63 -8.54 -3.87 16.25
N GLY A 64 -7.23 -3.98 16.09
CA GLY A 64 -6.52 -3.83 14.82
C GLY A 64 -6.15 -2.39 14.48
N VAL A 65 -6.64 -1.38 15.21
CA VAL A 65 -6.47 0.03 14.88
C VAL A 65 -5.31 0.69 15.64
N THR A 66 -4.91 0.12 16.79
CA THR A 66 -3.80 0.67 17.57
C THR A 66 -2.47 0.57 16.81
N ASP A 67 -1.50 1.39 17.20
CA ASP A 67 -0.17 1.35 16.56
C ASP A 67 0.48 -0.04 16.67
N HIS A 68 0.34 -0.69 17.83
CA HIS A 68 0.84 -2.05 18.02
C HIS A 68 0.15 -3.07 17.12
N ASP A 69 -1.19 -3.02 17.03
CA ASP A 69 -1.96 -3.94 16.19
C ASP A 69 -1.64 -3.75 14.70
N ARG A 70 -1.51 -2.49 14.24
CA ARG A 70 -1.14 -2.20 12.85
C ARG A 70 0.29 -2.60 12.56
N ALA A 71 1.22 -2.33 13.48
CA ALA A 71 2.62 -2.75 13.34
C ALA A 71 2.73 -4.28 13.26
N MET A 72 2.02 -5.01 14.12
CA MET A 72 1.94 -6.48 14.06
C MET A 72 1.42 -6.95 12.69
N THR A 73 0.28 -6.40 12.24
CA THR A 73 -0.32 -6.76 10.95
C THR A 73 0.66 -6.57 9.79
N ILE A 74 1.39 -5.44 9.77
CA ILE A 74 2.34 -5.10 8.71
C ILE A 74 3.57 -6.01 8.77
N SER A 75 4.13 -6.20 9.96
CA SER A 75 5.35 -6.99 10.16
C SER A 75 5.12 -8.47 9.82
N GLU A 76 4.03 -9.05 10.31
CA GLU A 76 3.67 -10.44 10.04
C GLU A 76 3.36 -10.69 8.56
N MET A 77 2.79 -9.70 7.86
CA MET A 77 2.62 -9.77 6.41
C MET A 77 3.97 -9.89 5.70
N ALA A 78 4.94 -9.06 6.06
CA ALA A 78 6.26 -9.10 5.46
C ALA A 78 7.01 -10.40 5.78
N VAL A 79 6.90 -10.91 7.01
CA VAL A 79 7.51 -12.19 7.43
C VAL A 79 6.89 -13.35 6.66
N MET A 80 5.56 -13.45 6.62
CA MET A 80 4.84 -14.51 5.92
C MET A 80 5.23 -14.57 4.43
N LEU A 81 5.30 -13.41 3.76
CA LEU A 81 5.63 -13.35 2.34
C LEU A 81 7.11 -13.67 2.09
N LYS A 82 8.02 -13.20 2.96
CA LYS A 82 9.45 -13.54 2.91
C LYS A 82 9.71 -15.05 3.07
N GLU A 83 8.94 -15.69 3.93
CA GLU A 83 9.04 -17.12 4.22
C GLU A 83 8.21 -17.99 3.25
N GLU A 84 7.59 -17.37 2.24
CA GLU A 84 6.75 -18.04 1.23
C GLU A 84 5.59 -18.86 1.82
N ARG A 85 5.10 -18.47 3.01
CA ARG A 85 3.97 -19.14 3.69
C ARG A 85 2.62 -18.62 3.16
N TYR A 86 2.42 -18.68 1.85
CA TYR A 86 1.26 -18.10 1.16
C TYR A 86 -0.08 -18.72 1.60
N ASP A 87 -0.11 -20.02 1.88
CA ASP A 87 -1.30 -20.76 2.36
C ASP A 87 -1.75 -20.32 3.77
N ASP A 88 -0.93 -19.56 4.46
CA ASP A 88 -1.25 -19.04 5.78
C ASP A 88 -1.97 -17.69 5.74
N PHE A 89 -2.07 -17.04 4.58
CA PHE A 89 -2.68 -15.72 4.47
C PHE A 89 -4.05 -15.64 5.14
N GLY A 90 -4.99 -16.50 4.77
CA GLY A 90 -6.33 -16.55 5.35
C GLY A 90 -6.39 -17.09 6.79
N LYS A 91 -5.33 -17.79 7.25
CA LYS A 91 -5.21 -18.26 8.63
C LYS A 91 -4.66 -17.19 9.57
N THR A 92 -3.74 -16.36 9.06
CA THR A 92 -3.04 -15.33 9.82
C THR A 92 -3.80 -14.01 9.84
N PHE A 93 -4.48 -13.67 8.74
CA PHE A 93 -5.17 -12.38 8.60
C PHE A 93 -6.69 -12.57 8.49
N ARG A 94 -7.41 -11.50 8.79
CA ARG A 94 -8.86 -11.35 8.59
C ARG A 94 -9.17 -10.06 7.87
N SER A 95 -10.22 -10.05 7.06
CA SER A 95 -10.78 -8.87 6.41
C SER A 95 -12.28 -8.78 6.74
N PRO A 96 -12.85 -7.59 6.88
CA PRO A 96 -12.20 -6.27 6.80
C PRO A 96 -11.27 -5.99 7.99
N GLY A 97 -10.40 -4.99 7.84
CA GLY A 97 -9.42 -4.61 8.85
C GLY A 97 -9.02 -3.13 8.79
N HIS A 98 -7.91 -2.77 9.43
CA HIS A 98 -7.44 -1.39 9.56
C HIS A 98 -6.12 -1.11 8.84
N VAL A 99 -5.47 -2.12 8.26
CA VAL A 99 -4.30 -1.95 7.40
C VAL A 99 -4.73 -2.13 5.95
N CYS A 100 -4.63 -1.07 5.18
CA CYS A 100 -4.90 -1.09 3.75
C CYS A 100 -3.78 -1.80 3.00
N LEU A 101 -4.11 -2.78 2.16
CA LEU A 101 -3.16 -3.40 1.26
C LEU A 101 -3.19 -2.70 -0.10
N LEU A 102 -2.01 -2.40 -0.63
CA LEU A 102 -1.84 -1.89 -1.98
C LEU A 102 -1.14 -2.95 -2.84
N ARG A 103 -1.76 -3.28 -3.95
CA ARG A 103 -1.19 -4.16 -4.97
C ARG A 103 -0.34 -3.33 -5.93
N GLY A 104 0.97 -3.61 -6.02
CA GLY A 104 1.85 -3.01 -7.03
C GLY A 104 1.45 -3.45 -8.45
N ALA A 105 1.64 -2.56 -9.41
CA ALA A 105 1.46 -2.87 -10.82
C ALA A 105 2.56 -3.81 -11.34
N ASP A 106 2.21 -4.68 -12.27
CA ASP A 106 3.18 -5.54 -12.96
C ASP A 106 4.27 -4.68 -13.62
N GLY A 107 5.53 -5.08 -13.46
CA GLY A 107 6.67 -4.32 -13.94
C GLY A 107 6.99 -3.05 -13.16
N LEU A 108 6.31 -2.81 -12.05
CA LEU A 108 6.52 -1.68 -11.13
C LEU A 108 6.62 -0.33 -11.86
N VAL A 109 7.68 0.46 -11.57
CA VAL A 109 7.90 1.80 -12.13
C VAL A 109 8.01 1.87 -13.66
N LYS A 110 8.16 0.72 -14.33
CA LYS A 110 8.13 0.65 -15.81
C LYS A 110 6.73 0.85 -16.36
N ASN A 111 5.72 0.34 -15.64
CA ASN A 111 4.32 0.37 -16.07
C ASN A 111 3.49 1.42 -15.34
N ARG A 112 3.79 1.65 -14.04
CA ARG A 112 3.10 2.65 -13.23
C ARG A 112 4.09 3.42 -12.36
N ARG A 113 4.02 4.74 -12.37
CA ARG A 113 4.95 5.64 -11.65
C ARG A 113 4.33 6.21 -10.37
N GLY A 114 3.61 5.36 -9.63
CA GLY A 114 3.00 5.73 -8.35
C GLY A 114 3.93 5.50 -7.17
N HIS A 115 3.55 6.05 -5.99
CA HIS A 115 4.31 5.86 -4.75
C HIS A 115 4.42 4.38 -4.32
N THR A 116 3.39 3.58 -4.61
CA THR A 116 3.39 2.13 -4.39
C THR A 116 4.55 1.47 -5.13
N GLU A 117 4.65 1.71 -6.44
CA GLU A 117 5.68 1.11 -7.29
C GLU A 117 7.07 1.65 -6.97
N ILE A 118 7.19 2.93 -6.64
CA ILE A 118 8.45 3.54 -6.22
C ILE A 118 8.95 2.89 -4.93
N GLY A 119 8.09 2.74 -3.93
CA GLY A 119 8.45 2.07 -2.66
C GLY A 119 8.90 0.63 -2.86
N LEU A 120 8.19 -0.13 -3.68
CA LEU A 120 8.53 -1.52 -4.00
C LEU A 120 9.84 -1.63 -4.80
N ALA A 121 10.05 -0.76 -5.79
CA ALA A 121 11.30 -0.70 -6.55
C ALA A 121 12.49 -0.36 -5.64
N MET A 122 12.32 0.51 -4.66
CA MET A 122 13.36 0.79 -3.66
C MET A 122 13.71 -0.46 -2.83
N CYS A 123 12.72 -1.28 -2.46
CA CYS A 123 12.97 -2.54 -1.78
C CYS A 123 13.80 -3.50 -2.65
N GLU A 124 13.45 -3.63 -3.93
CA GLU A 124 14.21 -4.45 -4.88
C GLU A 124 15.66 -3.95 -5.03
N MET A 125 15.84 -2.63 -5.19
CA MET A 125 17.17 -2.01 -5.28
C MET A 125 18.00 -2.22 -4.03
N ALA A 126 17.38 -2.28 -2.86
CA ALA A 126 18.02 -2.54 -1.58
C ALA A 126 18.27 -4.04 -1.31
N GLY A 127 17.78 -4.94 -2.17
CA GLY A 127 17.90 -6.38 -1.99
C GLY A 127 17.10 -6.93 -0.81
N VAL A 128 15.99 -6.24 -0.43
CA VAL A 128 15.10 -6.68 0.63
C VAL A 128 13.77 -7.15 0.05
N THR A 129 13.00 -7.90 0.83
CA THR A 129 11.66 -8.35 0.44
C THR A 129 10.81 -7.14 0.01
N PRO A 130 10.26 -7.12 -1.23
CA PRO A 130 9.51 -5.97 -1.73
C PRO A 130 8.08 -5.91 -1.13
N VAL A 131 8.08 -5.58 0.15
CA VAL A 131 6.93 -5.23 0.98
C VAL A 131 7.31 -3.99 1.76
N CYS A 132 6.56 -2.91 1.63
CA CYS A 132 6.87 -1.65 2.31
C CYS A 132 5.62 -0.91 2.77
N VAL A 133 5.82 0.06 3.63
CA VAL A 133 4.76 0.94 4.11
C VAL A 133 4.91 2.31 3.46
N VAL A 134 3.80 2.85 3.00
CA VAL A 134 3.69 4.24 2.56
C VAL A 134 2.63 4.97 3.37
N CYS A 135 2.85 6.27 3.58
CA CYS A 135 1.90 7.14 4.24
C CYS A 135 2.12 8.58 3.76
N GLU A 136 1.05 9.27 3.45
CA GLU A 136 1.13 10.68 3.08
C GLU A 136 1.57 11.54 4.27
N MET A 137 2.33 12.59 3.99
CA MET A 137 2.61 13.64 4.97
C MET A 137 1.52 14.70 4.91
N MET A 138 0.81 14.86 6.01
CA MET A 138 -0.26 15.86 6.15
C MET A 138 0.20 17.01 7.03
N ASP A 139 -0.20 18.22 6.66
CA ASP A 139 -0.03 19.41 7.48
C ASP A 139 -1.19 19.52 8.48
N SER A 140 -0.85 19.44 9.78
CA SER A 140 -1.85 19.45 10.86
C SER A 140 -2.50 20.82 11.09
N GLU A 141 -1.89 21.91 10.64
CA GLU A 141 -2.43 23.26 10.81
C GLU A 141 -3.46 23.58 9.70
N THR A 142 -3.12 23.23 8.46
CA THR A 142 -3.97 23.52 7.31
C THR A 142 -4.93 22.40 6.94
N GLY A 143 -4.67 21.17 7.39
CA GLY A 143 -5.39 19.96 6.98
C GLY A 143 -5.12 19.55 5.52
N GLN A 144 -4.13 20.14 4.87
CA GLN A 144 -3.74 19.84 3.50
C GLN A 144 -2.56 18.85 3.46
N ALA A 145 -2.23 18.36 2.27
CA ALA A 145 -0.99 17.62 2.06
C ALA A 145 0.21 18.56 2.30
N THR A 146 1.24 18.07 2.99
CA THR A 146 2.48 18.81 3.20
C THR A 146 3.13 19.17 1.87
N SER A 147 3.51 20.42 1.70
CA SER A 147 4.19 20.86 0.49
C SER A 147 5.57 20.20 0.32
N VAL A 148 6.07 20.07 -0.90
CA VAL A 148 7.43 19.53 -1.16
C VAL A 148 8.50 20.37 -0.45
N ALA A 149 8.33 21.68 -0.35
CA ALA A 149 9.25 22.57 0.33
C ALA A 149 9.30 22.28 1.84
N ASP A 150 8.13 22.13 2.46
CA ASP A 150 8.02 21.83 3.89
C ASP A 150 8.46 20.39 4.21
N ALA A 151 8.16 19.43 3.34
CA ALA A 151 8.66 18.07 3.45
C ALA A 151 10.19 18.01 3.40
N LYS A 152 10.82 18.82 2.53
CA LYS A 152 12.28 18.94 2.46
C LYS A 152 12.85 19.50 3.75
N LYS A 153 12.29 20.59 4.25
CA LYS A 153 12.70 21.21 5.53
C LYS A 153 12.56 20.20 6.68
N TYR A 154 11.42 19.51 6.75
CA TYR A 154 11.19 18.48 7.76
C TYR A 154 12.22 17.36 7.68
N ALA A 155 12.56 16.89 6.49
CA ALA A 155 13.57 15.85 6.31
C ALA A 155 14.95 16.31 6.78
N GLU A 156 15.36 17.54 6.44
CA GLU A 156 16.63 18.15 6.89
C GLU A 156 16.68 18.28 8.41
N GLU A 157 15.63 18.81 9.05
CA GLU A 157 15.54 19.01 10.49
C GLU A 157 15.54 17.69 11.28
N ASN A 158 15.03 16.60 10.71
CA ASN A 158 14.92 15.30 11.36
C ASN A 158 15.95 14.26 10.86
N GLY A 159 16.92 14.66 10.03
CA GLY A 159 17.95 13.76 9.52
C GLY A 159 17.39 12.63 8.64
N LEU A 160 16.29 12.86 7.93
CA LEU A 160 15.64 11.88 7.07
C LEU A 160 16.16 11.99 5.63
N VAL A 161 16.11 10.87 4.91
CA VAL A 161 16.45 10.83 3.50
C VAL A 161 15.27 11.34 2.67
N LEU A 162 15.51 12.31 1.79
CA LEU A 162 14.56 12.79 0.80
C LEU A 162 15.02 12.33 -0.59
N LEU A 163 14.17 11.60 -1.30
CA LEU A 163 14.41 11.16 -2.68
C LEU A 163 13.33 11.72 -3.60
N LYS A 164 13.71 11.98 -4.84
CA LYS A 164 12.74 12.27 -5.89
C LYS A 164 12.40 11.00 -6.65
N GLY A 165 11.12 10.84 -7.02
CA GLY A 165 10.70 9.69 -7.82
C GLY A 165 11.51 9.50 -9.11
N GLU A 166 11.96 10.60 -9.73
CA GLU A 166 12.81 10.57 -10.91
C GLU A 166 14.14 9.84 -10.70
N ASP A 167 14.69 9.88 -9.49
CA ASP A 167 15.98 9.24 -9.16
C ASP A 167 15.85 7.72 -9.11
N ILE A 168 14.64 7.22 -8.84
CA ILE A 168 14.29 5.80 -8.80
C ILE A 168 13.88 5.29 -10.19
N ILE A 169 13.09 6.08 -10.92
CA ILE A 169 12.52 5.67 -12.23
C ILE A 169 13.61 5.56 -13.32
N LYS A 170 14.71 6.31 -13.22
CA LYS A 170 15.80 6.33 -14.21
C LYS A 170 16.79 5.18 -14.07
N LYS A 171 16.68 4.37 -13.06
CA LYS A 171 17.54 3.19 -12.82
C LYS A 171 16.86 1.91 -13.26
#